data_7067391686400f34f36293e7b1f56399
#
_entry.id   7067391686400f34f36293e7b1f56399
#
_cell.length_a   1.000
_cell.length_b   1.000
_cell.length_c   1.000
_cell.angle_alpha   90.00
_cell.angle_beta   90.00
_cell.angle_gamma   90.00
#
_symmetry.space_group_name_H-M   'P 1'
#
loop_
_entity.id
_entity.type
_entity.pdbx_description
1 polymer ?
#
loop_
_entity_poly.entity_id
_entity_poly.type
_entity_poly.pdbx_seq_one_letter_code
_entity_poly.pdbx_strand_id
1 'polypeptide(L)'
;MKIVGRGFKNSWLIVGLPDAGLVGAISAAHIVKALGLETIAHVESELLPPVIVVHQSRVYDPVRFFGREGLMVLGSEVPVHPSLVYPLGRSVVEWAAKEGVKGIITITGIAIPNRLDIEVPEVYGIAGGAAELSDMLAKANVKNFEEGFVVGPAAIMMREGIRRGIPSIMLLAQCFLEYPDPGAAAQALLALNRILGLEIDVKPLLDEAEVIRVRTRELMRRTAEALKQMRKAHEYEVPLMYT
;
A
#
# COMPACT_ATOMS: atom_id res chain seq x y z
N MET A 1 5.42 -3.69 -19.44
CA MET A 1 4.26 -3.53 -18.54
C MET A 1 3.44 -2.36 -19.02
N LYS A 2 2.14 -2.50 -19.06
CA LYS A 2 1.20 -1.48 -19.53
C LYS A 2 0.06 -1.33 -18.53
N ILE A 3 -0.42 -0.10 -18.30
CA ILE A 3 -1.64 0.14 -17.54
C ILE A 3 -2.71 0.55 -18.55
N VAL A 4 -3.81 -0.19 -18.56
CA VAL A 4 -4.94 -0.03 -19.47
C VAL A 4 -6.12 0.53 -18.70
N GLY A 5 -6.63 1.66 -19.14
CA GLY A 5 -7.69 2.42 -18.47
C GLY A 5 -7.29 3.86 -18.23
N ARG A 6 -8.14 4.60 -17.55
CA ARG A 6 -7.95 6.03 -17.25
C ARG A 6 -8.10 6.31 -15.78
N GLY A 7 -7.35 7.28 -15.28
CA GLY A 7 -7.48 7.81 -13.93
C GLY A 7 -8.30 9.09 -13.88
N PHE A 8 -8.42 9.63 -12.67
CA PHE A 8 -9.06 10.90 -12.41
C PHE A 8 -8.00 11.95 -12.08
N LYS A 9 -7.99 13.02 -12.85
CA LYS A 9 -7.08 14.16 -12.64
C LYS A 9 -7.30 14.77 -11.24
N ASN A 10 -6.22 15.29 -10.65
CA ASN A 10 -6.24 15.93 -9.32
C ASN A 10 -6.78 15.04 -8.19
N SER A 11 -6.65 13.71 -8.33
CA SER A 11 -7.03 12.72 -7.33
C SER A 11 -5.82 12.17 -6.58
N TRP A 12 -5.98 11.77 -5.34
CA TRP A 12 -4.98 10.99 -4.63
C TRP A 12 -4.98 9.54 -5.12
N LEU A 13 -3.79 9.00 -5.37
CA LEU A 13 -3.61 7.57 -5.64
C LEU A 13 -3.12 6.86 -4.38
N ILE A 14 -3.98 6.04 -3.80
CA ILE A 14 -3.62 5.16 -2.69
C ILE A 14 -3.08 3.86 -3.26
N VAL A 15 -1.93 3.41 -2.79
CA VAL A 15 -1.32 2.15 -3.22
C VAL A 15 -1.28 1.19 -2.04
N GLY A 16 -1.97 0.06 -2.18
CA GLY A 16 -2.00 -1.01 -1.18
C GLY A 16 -1.72 -2.36 -1.82
N LEU A 17 -0.45 -2.72 -1.92
CA LEU A 17 0.01 -3.99 -2.49
C LEU A 17 0.26 -5.03 -1.39
N PRO A 18 0.21 -6.35 -1.72
CA PRO A 18 0.60 -7.41 -0.79
C PRO A 18 2.05 -7.26 -0.34
N ASP A 19 2.23 -7.10 0.97
CA ASP A 19 3.51 -6.87 1.63
C ASP A 19 3.44 -7.41 3.08
N ALA A 20 4.37 -7.04 3.97
CA ALA A 20 4.38 -7.46 5.36
C ALA A 20 3.00 -7.26 6.02
N GLY A 21 2.52 -8.27 6.71
CA GLY A 21 1.21 -8.27 7.37
C GLY A 21 0.02 -8.10 6.42
N LEU A 22 0.22 -8.06 5.10
CA LEU A 22 -0.79 -7.68 4.10
C LEU A 22 -1.45 -6.33 4.40
N VAL A 23 -0.79 -5.46 5.16
CA VAL A 23 -1.36 -4.18 5.61
C VAL A 23 -1.88 -3.37 4.43
N GLY A 24 -1.08 -3.18 3.37
CA GLY A 24 -1.49 -2.46 2.17
C GLY A 24 -2.67 -3.12 1.46
N ALA A 25 -2.60 -4.43 1.23
CA ALA A 25 -3.65 -5.17 0.51
C ALA A 25 -4.99 -5.16 1.26
N ILE A 26 -4.97 -5.36 2.59
CA ILE A 26 -6.17 -5.29 3.44
C ILE A 26 -6.74 -3.87 3.43
N SER A 27 -5.89 -2.85 3.56
CA SER A 27 -6.31 -1.44 3.50
C SER A 27 -6.95 -1.10 2.16
N ALA A 28 -6.32 -1.46 1.03
CA ALA A 28 -6.86 -1.21 -0.30
C ALA A 28 -8.21 -1.90 -0.51
N ALA A 29 -8.32 -3.18 -0.18
CA ALA A 29 -9.56 -3.93 -0.29
C ALA A 29 -10.68 -3.31 0.56
N HIS A 30 -10.35 -2.86 1.78
CA HIS A 30 -11.31 -2.22 2.67
C HIS A 30 -11.78 -0.86 2.13
N ILE A 31 -10.86 0.00 1.65
CA ILE A 31 -11.22 1.29 1.02
C ILE A 31 -12.16 1.06 -0.16
N VAL A 32 -11.82 0.12 -1.05
CA VAL A 32 -12.63 -0.20 -2.23
C VAL A 32 -14.04 -0.63 -1.83
N LYS A 33 -14.15 -1.52 -0.83
CA LYS A 33 -15.45 -2.00 -0.33
C LYS A 33 -16.25 -0.89 0.37
N ALA A 34 -15.60 -0.18 1.29
CA ALA A 34 -16.28 0.83 2.12
C ALA A 34 -16.81 2.02 1.30
N LEU A 35 -16.06 2.40 0.25
CA LEU A 35 -16.41 3.54 -0.60
C LEU A 35 -17.13 3.13 -1.91
N GLY A 36 -17.33 1.83 -2.15
CA GLY A 36 -18.00 1.32 -3.35
C GLY A 36 -17.26 1.70 -4.64
N LEU A 37 -15.90 1.65 -4.62
CA LEU A 37 -15.11 2.06 -5.78
C LEU A 37 -15.17 1.01 -6.90
N GLU A 38 -15.34 1.48 -8.14
CA GLU A 38 -15.36 0.61 -9.32
C GLU A 38 -13.97 0.49 -9.95
N THR A 39 -13.75 -0.59 -10.70
CA THR A 39 -12.51 -0.78 -11.47
C THR A 39 -12.44 0.24 -12.63
N ILE A 40 -11.33 0.99 -12.69
CA ILE A 40 -11.08 2.04 -13.68
C ILE A 40 -9.91 1.73 -14.62
N ALA A 41 -8.97 0.89 -14.16
CA ALA A 41 -7.80 0.47 -14.94
C ALA A 41 -7.24 -0.84 -14.38
N HIS A 42 -6.40 -1.51 -15.17
CA HIS A 42 -5.69 -2.73 -14.78
C HIS A 42 -4.27 -2.77 -15.35
N VAL A 43 -3.47 -3.67 -14.82
CA VAL A 43 -2.07 -3.86 -15.23
C VAL A 43 -1.96 -5.09 -16.12
N GLU A 44 -1.42 -4.90 -17.33
CA GLU A 44 -1.03 -5.98 -18.24
C GLU A 44 0.49 -6.17 -18.22
N SER A 45 0.94 -7.40 -18.01
CA SER A 45 2.37 -7.73 -18.05
C SER A 45 2.58 -9.24 -18.17
N GLU A 46 3.52 -9.66 -19.00
CA GLU A 46 4.00 -11.05 -19.07
C GLU A 46 4.75 -11.50 -17.80
N LEU A 47 5.12 -10.56 -16.94
CA LEU A 47 5.74 -10.85 -15.66
C LEU A 47 4.72 -11.17 -14.56
N LEU A 48 3.43 -10.91 -14.80
CA LEU A 48 2.37 -11.32 -13.88
C LEU A 48 2.15 -12.84 -14.00
N PRO A 49 1.78 -13.51 -12.89
CA PRO A 49 1.41 -14.91 -12.99
C PRO A 49 0.20 -15.08 -13.93
N PRO A 50 0.11 -16.21 -14.65
CA PRO A 50 -1.00 -16.47 -15.58
C PRO A 50 -2.27 -16.84 -14.81
N VAL A 51 -2.87 -15.88 -14.15
CA VAL A 51 -4.08 -16.03 -13.34
C VAL A 51 -5.13 -15.01 -13.74
N ILE A 52 -6.37 -15.38 -13.60
CA ILE A 52 -7.52 -14.49 -13.62
C ILE A 52 -8.17 -14.48 -12.23
N VAL A 53 -8.77 -13.36 -11.87
CA VAL A 53 -9.58 -13.24 -10.66
C VAL A 53 -11.04 -13.33 -11.05
N VAL A 54 -11.81 -14.13 -10.34
CA VAL A 54 -13.25 -14.28 -10.60
C VAL A 54 -14.04 -13.76 -9.39
N HIS A 55 -14.81 -12.72 -9.59
CA HIS A 55 -15.76 -12.19 -8.62
C HIS A 55 -17.15 -12.16 -9.23
N GLN A 56 -18.12 -12.77 -8.57
CA GLN A 56 -19.52 -12.80 -9.03
C GLN A 56 -19.65 -13.24 -10.52
N SER A 57 -18.93 -14.31 -10.90
CA SER A 57 -18.88 -14.86 -12.26
C SER A 57 -18.31 -13.91 -13.34
N ARG A 58 -17.66 -12.82 -12.94
CA ARG A 58 -16.94 -11.90 -13.84
C ARG A 58 -15.45 -12.10 -13.70
N VAL A 59 -14.75 -11.96 -14.82
CA VAL A 59 -13.30 -12.12 -14.92
C VAL A 59 -12.62 -10.77 -14.78
N TYR A 60 -11.55 -10.73 -14.01
CA TYR A 60 -10.74 -9.54 -13.77
C TYR A 60 -9.25 -9.86 -13.78
N ASP A 61 -8.44 -8.85 -14.08
CA ASP A 61 -7.01 -8.89 -13.89
C ASP A 61 -6.65 -8.84 -12.39
N PRO A 62 -5.52 -9.46 -11.99
CA PRO A 62 -5.15 -9.55 -10.58
C PRO A 62 -4.64 -8.23 -9.97
N VAL A 63 -4.18 -7.27 -10.81
CA VAL A 63 -3.69 -5.96 -10.36
C VAL A 63 -4.54 -4.88 -10.99
N ARG A 64 -5.31 -4.18 -10.16
CA ARG A 64 -6.34 -3.24 -10.62
C ARG A 64 -6.30 -1.91 -9.90
N PHE A 65 -6.72 -0.90 -10.63
CA PHE A 65 -7.04 0.40 -10.08
C PHE A 65 -8.55 0.52 -9.93
N PHE A 66 -8.95 1.02 -8.79
CA PHE A 66 -10.33 1.35 -8.46
C PHE A 66 -10.40 2.86 -8.22
N GLY A 67 -11.54 3.49 -8.46
CA GLY A 67 -11.60 4.91 -8.16
C GLY A 67 -12.86 5.63 -8.51
N ARG A 68 -12.87 6.88 -8.05
CA ARG A 68 -13.79 7.95 -8.38
C ARG A 68 -13.04 9.27 -8.33
N GLU A 69 -13.69 10.36 -8.70
CA GLU A 69 -13.11 11.70 -8.55
C GLU A 69 -12.61 11.94 -7.12
N GLY A 70 -11.40 12.47 -7.01
CA GLY A 70 -10.72 12.75 -5.76
C GLY A 70 -9.92 11.60 -5.17
N LEU A 71 -10.25 10.33 -5.47
CA LEU A 71 -9.59 9.16 -4.88
C LEU A 71 -9.50 7.97 -5.83
N MET A 72 -8.30 7.44 -5.97
CA MET A 72 -8.02 6.18 -6.67
C MET A 72 -7.26 5.23 -5.76
N VAL A 73 -7.43 3.93 -5.95
CA VAL A 73 -6.78 2.88 -5.18
C VAL A 73 -6.18 1.84 -6.11
N LEU A 74 -4.90 1.55 -5.96
CA LEU A 74 -4.24 0.41 -6.60
C LEU A 74 -4.20 -0.75 -5.60
N GLY A 75 -4.77 -1.88 -5.98
CA GLY A 75 -4.72 -3.13 -5.24
C GLY A 75 -4.22 -4.30 -6.09
N SER A 76 -3.79 -5.36 -5.43
CA SER A 76 -3.38 -6.60 -6.08
C SER A 76 -3.88 -7.81 -5.29
N GLU A 77 -4.40 -8.79 -6.01
CA GLU A 77 -4.83 -10.10 -5.46
C GLU A 77 -3.76 -11.18 -5.64
N VAL A 78 -2.59 -10.80 -6.17
CA VAL A 78 -1.41 -11.67 -6.29
C VAL A 78 -0.19 -11.00 -5.65
N PRO A 79 0.78 -11.78 -5.14
CA PRO A 79 2.02 -11.22 -4.60
C PRO A 79 2.80 -10.44 -5.67
N VAL A 80 3.53 -9.43 -5.23
CA VAL A 80 4.48 -8.73 -6.08
C VAL A 80 5.80 -9.49 -6.07
N HIS A 81 6.06 -10.27 -7.14
CA HIS A 81 7.33 -10.98 -7.30
C HIS A 81 8.50 -9.98 -7.42
N PRO A 82 9.71 -10.30 -6.97
CA PRO A 82 10.88 -9.40 -7.07
C PRO A 82 11.11 -8.82 -8.47
N SER A 83 10.88 -9.61 -9.53
CA SER A 83 10.99 -9.15 -10.92
C SER A 83 9.97 -8.07 -11.31
N LEU A 84 8.86 -7.97 -10.58
CA LEU A 84 7.81 -6.97 -10.81
C LEU A 84 8.06 -5.64 -10.07
N VAL A 85 8.90 -5.63 -9.02
CA VAL A 85 9.06 -4.47 -8.14
C VAL A 85 9.40 -3.20 -8.94
N TYR A 86 10.44 -3.25 -9.75
CA TYR A 86 10.85 -2.09 -10.56
C TYR A 86 9.89 -1.76 -11.70
N PRO A 87 9.51 -2.73 -12.57
CA PRO A 87 8.58 -2.43 -13.66
C PRO A 87 7.23 -1.90 -13.17
N LEU A 88 6.67 -2.51 -12.13
CA LEU A 88 5.39 -2.09 -11.58
C LEU A 88 5.48 -0.68 -10.96
N GLY A 89 6.48 -0.47 -10.08
CA GLY A 89 6.65 0.81 -9.43
C GLY A 89 6.81 1.97 -10.40
N ARG A 90 7.64 1.80 -11.45
CA ARG A 90 7.82 2.80 -12.51
C ARG A 90 6.56 3.03 -13.32
N SER A 91 5.91 1.97 -13.81
CA SER A 91 4.72 2.08 -14.64
C SER A 91 3.57 2.76 -13.91
N VAL A 92 3.39 2.45 -12.60
CA VAL A 92 2.36 3.10 -11.76
C VAL A 92 2.63 4.59 -11.63
N VAL A 93 3.88 4.99 -11.33
CA VAL A 93 4.23 6.41 -11.18
C VAL A 93 4.16 7.15 -12.52
N GLU A 94 4.56 6.53 -13.63
CA GLU A 94 4.42 7.09 -14.98
C GLU A 94 2.97 7.30 -15.37
N TRP A 95 2.11 6.32 -15.10
CA TRP A 95 0.68 6.44 -15.32
C TRP A 95 0.08 7.54 -14.44
N ALA A 96 0.42 7.58 -13.14
CA ALA A 96 -0.03 8.61 -12.21
C ALA A 96 0.34 10.03 -12.69
N ALA A 97 1.59 10.21 -13.18
CA ALA A 97 2.04 11.47 -13.77
C ALA A 97 1.21 11.86 -15.00
N LYS A 98 0.94 10.89 -15.89
CA LYS A 98 0.15 11.10 -17.11
C LYS A 98 -1.30 11.47 -16.80
N GLU A 99 -1.91 10.82 -15.82
CA GLU A 99 -3.28 11.11 -15.39
C GLU A 99 -3.37 12.40 -14.56
N GLY A 100 -2.25 13.01 -14.17
CA GLY A 100 -2.20 14.27 -13.42
C GLY A 100 -2.75 14.11 -12.00
N VAL A 101 -2.31 13.08 -11.29
CA VAL A 101 -2.69 12.86 -9.89
C VAL A 101 -2.20 13.99 -9.00
N LYS A 102 -2.92 14.26 -7.92
CA LYS A 102 -2.52 15.22 -6.89
C LYS A 102 -1.32 14.74 -6.08
N GLY A 103 -1.23 13.42 -5.85
CA GLY A 103 -0.14 12.78 -5.13
C GLY A 103 -0.38 11.29 -4.97
N ILE A 104 0.62 10.61 -4.44
CA ILE A 104 0.61 9.15 -4.20
C ILE A 104 0.77 8.91 -2.70
N ILE A 105 -0.10 8.06 -2.13
CA ILE A 105 0.04 7.57 -0.75
C ILE A 105 0.18 6.06 -0.80
N THR A 106 1.33 5.55 -0.40
CA THR A 106 1.58 4.11 -0.30
C THR A 106 1.36 3.63 1.12
N ILE A 107 0.56 2.58 1.29
CA ILE A 107 0.35 1.92 2.58
C ILE A 107 1.09 0.59 2.56
N THR A 108 1.95 0.35 3.55
CA THR A 108 2.72 -0.87 3.70
C THR A 108 2.89 -1.24 5.17
N GLY A 109 3.36 -2.45 5.45
CA GLY A 109 3.71 -2.88 6.80
C GLY A 109 5.20 -2.75 7.06
N ILE A 110 5.57 -2.43 8.29
CA ILE A 110 6.92 -2.63 8.82
C ILE A 110 6.87 -3.73 9.87
N ALA A 111 7.59 -4.83 9.61
CA ALA A 111 7.56 -5.98 10.50
C ALA A 111 8.35 -5.70 11.78
N ILE A 112 7.75 -5.97 12.94
CA ILE A 112 8.40 -5.85 14.23
C ILE A 112 8.36 -7.18 15.00
N PRO A 113 9.45 -7.57 15.68
CA PRO A 113 9.54 -8.87 16.35
C PRO A 113 8.52 -9.04 17.49
N ASN A 114 8.26 -7.96 18.24
CA ASN A 114 7.37 -7.94 19.40
C ASN A 114 5.93 -7.52 19.09
N ARG A 115 5.46 -7.72 17.86
CA ARG A 115 4.12 -7.30 17.44
C ARG A 115 2.99 -7.90 18.29
N LEU A 116 3.18 -9.09 18.86
CA LEU A 116 2.19 -9.73 19.74
C LEU A 116 1.95 -8.97 21.04
N ASP A 117 2.95 -8.22 21.53
CA ASP A 117 2.90 -7.50 22.77
C ASP A 117 2.30 -6.09 22.60
N ILE A 118 2.00 -5.69 21.36
CA ILE A 118 1.50 -4.35 21.03
C ILE A 118 0.01 -4.44 20.67
N GLU A 119 -0.81 -3.88 21.55
CA GLU A 119 -2.25 -3.83 21.35
C GLU A 119 -2.63 -2.89 20.19
N VAL A 120 -2.06 -1.69 20.17
CA VAL A 120 -2.31 -0.67 19.13
C VAL A 120 -1.01 -0.41 18.36
N PRO A 121 -0.88 -0.95 17.14
CA PRO A 121 0.32 -0.73 16.34
C PRO A 121 0.49 0.73 15.92
N GLU A 122 1.73 1.21 15.97
CA GLU A 122 2.06 2.56 15.51
C GLU A 122 2.13 2.65 13.99
N VAL A 123 1.90 3.85 13.49
CA VAL A 123 2.04 4.18 12.06
C VAL A 123 3.08 5.27 11.91
N TYR A 124 4.09 5.00 11.11
CA TYR A 124 5.11 5.96 10.73
C TYR A 124 4.84 6.51 9.34
N GLY A 125 5.30 7.73 9.10
CA GLY A 125 5.16 8.41 7.82
C GLY A 125 6.49 8.84 7.24
N ILE A 126 6.62 8.72 5.93
CA ILE A 126 7.68 9.34 5.13
C ILE A 126 7.01 10.27 4.13
N ALA A 127 7.48 11.51 4.02
CA ALA A 127 7.00 12.48 3.06
C ALA A 127 8.10 12.89 2.09
N GLY A 128 7.75 13.10 0.81
CA GLY A 128 8.69 13.56 -0.19
C GLY A 128 8.01 14.19 -1.41
N GLY A 129 8.76 15.02 -2.11
CA GLY A 129 8.27 15.70 -3.31
C GLY A 129 7.57 17.05 -3.06
N ALA A 130 7.13 17.33 -1.83
CA ALA A 130 6.53 18.61 -1.47
C ALA A 130 6.67 18.85 0.04
N ALA A 131 6.99 20.08 0.45
CA ALA A 131 7.24 20.41 1.85
C ALA A 131 5.98 20.30 2.73
N GLU A 132 4.81 20.60 2.17
CA GLU A 132 3.51 20.57 2.85
C GLU A 132 3.12 19.17 3.36
N LEU A 133 3.71 18.12 2.78
CA LEU A 133 3.37 16.74 3.17
C LEU A 133 3.85 16.40 4.59
N SER A 134 4.97 16.95 5.02
CA SER A 134 5.44 16.81 6.40
C SER A 134 4.47 17.44 7.40
N ASP A 135 3.93 18.61 7.06
CA ASP A 135 2.89 19.27 7.86
C ASP A 135 1.59 18.45 7.89
N MET A 136 1.22 17.80 6.76
CA MET A 136 0.06 16.92 6.71
C MET A 136 0.23 15.72 7.64
N LEU A 137 1.41 15.09 7.67
CA LEU A 137 1.73 13.99 8.57
C LEU A 137 1.67 14.44 10.05
N ALA A 138 2.28 15.58 10.37
CA ALA A 138 2.28 16.14 11.71
C ALA A 138 0.85 16.45 12.21
N LYS A 139 0.03 17.12 11.39
CA LYS A 139 -1.39 17.40 11.69
C LYS A 139 -2.24 16.14 11.86
N ALA A 140 -1.89 15.07 11.15
CA ALA A 140 -2.52 13.77 11.27
C ALA A 140 -2.00 12.95 12.48
N ASN A 141 -1.08 13.50 13.26
CA ASN A 141 -0.42 12.84 14.40
C ASN A 141 0.25 11.51 13.97
N VAL A 142 0.89 11.51 12.79
CA VAL A 142 1.69 10.39 12.27
C VAL A 142 3.15 10.65 12.62
N LYS A 143 3.80 9.69 13.26
CA LYS A 143 5.22 9.77 13.63
C LYS A 143 6.09 9.74 12.37
N ASN A 144 7.17 10.50 12.35
CA ASN A 144 8.14 10.41 11.27
C ASN A 144 8.92 9.09 11.37
N PHE A 145 9.16 8.45 10.22
CA PHE A 145 10.17 7.41 10.08
C PHE A 145 11.49 8.12 9.79
N GLU A 146 12.30 8.28 10.82
CA GLU A 146 13.47 9.17 10.75
C GLU A 146 14.63 8.56 9.97
N GLU A 147 14.97 7.31 10.30
CA GLU A 147 16.13 6.63 9.72
C GLU A 147 15.84 5.15 9.50
N GLY A 148 16.27 4.60 8.38
CA GLY A 148 16.11 3.18 8.11
C GLY A 148 16.08 2.83 6.62
N PHE A 149 15.77 1.59 6.35
CA PHE A 149 15.63 1.05 4.99
C PHE A 149 14.19 0.61 4.75
N VAL A 150 13.65 0.93 3.57
CA VAL A 150 12.38 0.42 3.09
C VAL A 150 12.61 -0.39 1.83
N VAL A 151 12.07 -1.60 1.77
CA VAL A 151 12.26 -2.55 0.67
C VAL A 151 10.93 -2.82 -0.03
N GLY A 152 10.97 -3.05 -1.33
CA GLY A 152 9.81 -3.48 -2.10
C GLY A 152 9.20 -2.41 -2.99
N PRO A 153 7.97 -2.64 -3.49
CA PRO A 153 7.31 -1.76 -4.45
C PRO A 153 7.08 -0.35 -3.91
N ALA A 154 6.77 -0.22 -2.62
CA ALA A 154 6.54 1.05 -1.95
C ALA A 154 7.77 1.97 -2.04
N ALA A 155 8.97 1.42 -1.80
CA ALA A 155 10.23 2.16 -1.90
C ALA A 155 10.48 2.69 -3.32
N ILE A 156 10.20 1.86 -4.35
CA ILE A 156 10.36 2.27 -5.74
C ILE A 156 9.37 3.37 -6.11
N MET A 157 8.10 3.23 -5.72
CA MET A 157 7.06 4.23 -6.00
C MET A 157 7.37 5.56 -5.33
N MET A 158 7.80 5.54 -4.06
CA MET A 158 8.23 6.74 -3.34
C MET A 158 9.38 7.45 -4.06
N ARG A 159 10.45 6.72 -4.39
CA ARG A 159 11.62 7.25 -5.08
C ARG A 159 11.29 7.80 -6.47
N GLU A 160 10.53 7.08 -7.27
CA GLU A 160 10.14 7.52 -8.62
C GLU A 160 9.16 8.70 -8.57
N GLY A 161 8.25 8.73 -7.56
CA GLY A 161 7.35 9.85 -7.31
C GLY A 161 8.13 11.15 -7.03
N ILE A 162 9.07 11.09 -6.09
CA ILE A 162 9.95 12.23 -5.75
C ILE A 162 10.73 12.71 -6.96
N ARG A 163 11.33 11.78 -7.75
CA ARG A 163 12.11 12.12 -8.95
C ARG A 163 11.28 12.83 -10.03
N ARG A 164 9.97 12.60 -10.06
CA ARG A 164 9.04 13.22 -11.02
C ARG A 164 8.31 14.42 -10.44
N GLY A 165 8.64 14.83 -9.22
CA GLY A 165 7.98 15.95 -8.52
C GLY A 165 6.52 15.65 -8.14
N ILE A 166 6.15 14.38 -8.02
CA ILE A 166 4.81 13.99 -7.55
C ILE A 166 4.84 13.95 -6.02
N PRO A 167 3.98 14.72 -5.32
CA PRO A 167 3.82 14.63 -3.88
C PRO A 167 3.58 13.19 -3.43
N SER A 168 4.44 12.65 -2.57
CA SER A 168 4.41 11.24 -2.20
C SER A 168 4.49 11.07 -0.68
N ILE A 169 3.58 10.29 -0.12
CA ILE A 169 3.56 9.86 1.28
C ILE A 169 3.68 8.34 1.32
N MET A 170 4.42 7.82 2.29
CA MET A 170 4.40 6.41 2.64
C MET A 170 3.97 6.27 4.10
N LEU A 171 2.98 5.42 4.35
CA LEU A 171 2.52 5.02 5.67
C LEU A 171 3.01 3.61 5.96
N LEU A 172 3.79 3.45 7.03
CA LEU A 172 4.35 2.18 7.49
C LEU A 172 3.70 1.83 8.83
N ALA A 173 2.83 0.83 8.85
CA ALA A 173 2.22 0.37 10.09
C ALA A 173 3.01 -0.82 10.67
N GLN A 174 3.28 -0.81 11.97
CA GLN A 174 3.87 -1.94 12.69
C GLN A 174 2.99 -3.16 12.54
N CYS A 175 3.55 -4.28 12.05
CA CYS A 175 2.78 -5.47 11.75
C CYS A 175 3.55 -6.77 11.96
N PHE A 176 2.87 -7.89 11.84
CA PHE A 176 3.50 -9.20 11.66
C PHE A 176 4.17 -9.28 10.29
N LEU A 177 5.29 -10.01 10.19
CA LEU A 177 5.95 -10.24 8.89
C LEU A 177 5.14 -11.19 7.99
N GLU A 178 4.75 -12.34 8.52
CA GLU A 178 4.20 -13.47 7.75
C GLU A 178 2.74 -13.82 8.11
N TYR A 179 2.07 -12.95 8.87
CA TYR A 179 0.65 -13.14 9.23
C TYR A 179 -0.15 -11.90 8.86
N PRO A 180 -1.36 -12.06 8.31
CA PRO A 180 -2.23 -10.93 8.05
C PRO A 180 -2.54 -10.14 9.32
N ASP A 181 -2.41 -8.82 9.25
CA ASP A 181 -2.61 -7.93 10.39
C ASP A 181 -3.70 -6.86 10.11
N PRO A 182 -4.99 -7.22 10.27
CA PRO A 182 -6.09 -6.28 10.12
C PRO A 182 -6.04 -5.10 11.09
N GLY A 183 -5.45 -5.32 12.30
CA GLY A 183 -5.26 -4.27 13.28
C GLY A 183 -4.28 -3.19 12.80
N ALA A 184 -3.17 -3.60 12.18
CA ALA A 184 -2.22 -2.67 11.56
C ALA A 184 -2.85 -1.93 10.38
N ALA A 185 -3.65 -2.63 9.55
CA ALA A 185 -4.38 -2.01 8.45
C ALA A 185 -5.39 -0.97 8.96
N ALA A 186 -6.10 -1.26 10.05
CA ALA A 186 -7.02 -0.31 10.67
C ALA A 186 -6.29 0.97 11.13
N GLN A 187 -5.12 0.85 11.76
CA GLN A 187 -4.34 2.03 12.18
C GLN A 187 -3.83 2.84 10.98
N ALA A 188 -3.36 2.17 9.91
CA ALA A 188 -2.97 2.84 8.66
C ALA A 188 -4.14 3.63 8.04
N LEU A 189 -5.36 3.06 8.06
CA LEU A 189 -6.56 3.75 7.56
C LEU A 189 -7.00 4.90 8.45
N LEU A 190 -6.87 4.79 9.77
CA LEU A 190 -7.12 5.92 10.67
C LEU A 190 -6.14 7.08 10.40
N ALA A 191 -4.88 6.76 10.13
CA ALA A 191 -3.90 7.77 9.70
C ALA A 191 -4.30 8.39 8.35
N LEU A 192 -4.66 7.58 7.36
CA LEU A 192 -5.13 8.04 6.04
C LEU A 192 -6.37 8.94 6.16
N ASN A 193 -7.35 8.56 7.00
CA ASN A 193 -8.54 9.37 7.26
C ASN A 193 -8.15 10.78 7.73
N ARG A 194 -7.23 10.88 8.69
CA ARG A 194 -6.77 12.18 9.21
C ARG A 194 -6.00 12.99 8.16
N ILE A 195 -5.20 12.33 7.32
CA ILE A 195 -4.40 13.00 6.26
C ILE A 195 -5.29 13.58 5.17
N LEU A 196 -6.30 12.82 4.74
CA LEU A 196 -7.14 13.17 3.59
C LEU A 196 -8.53 13.72 3.95
N GLY A 197 -8.88 13.75 5.24
CA GLY A 197 -10.23 14.13 5.68
C GLY A 197 -11.30 13.12 5.26
N LEU A 198 -10.95 11.83 5.25
CA LEU A 198 -11.87 10.74 4.93
C LEU A 198 -12.54 10.21 6.21
N GLU A 199 -13.68 9.55 6.05
CA GLU A 199 -14.46 8.92 7.14
C GLU A 199 -14.66 7.42 6.85
N ILE A 200 -13.56 6.71 6.54
CA ILE A 200 -13.64 5.26 6.33
C ILE A 200 -13.77 4.59 7.70
N ASP A 201 -14.88 3.88 7.90
CA ASP A 201 -15.08 3.10 9.12
C ASP A 201 -14.12 1.90 9.15
N VAL A 202 -13.26 1.85 10.18
CA VAL A 202 -12.28 0.75 10.36
C VAL A 202 -12.79 -0.35 11.30
N LYS A 203 -13.94 -0.15 11.95
CA LYS A 203 -14.50 -1.13 12.88
C LYS A 203 -14.65 -2.52 12.27
N PRO A 204 -15.14 -2.68 11.01
CA PRO A 204 -15.23 -3.99 10.38
C PRO A 204 -13.88 -4.73 10.27
N LEU A 205 -12.75 -4.02 10.16
CA LEU A 205 -11.43 -4.66 10.14
C LEU A 205 -11.07 -5.29 11.49
N LEU A 206 -11.52 -4.71 12.57
CA LEU A 206 -11.28 -5.19 13.93
C LEU A 206 -12.26 -6.30 14.31
N ASP A 207 -13.53 -6.10 14.03
CA ASP A 207 -14.61 -7.05 14.34
C ASP A 207 -14.50 -8.36 13.51
N GLU A 208 -14.07 -8.26 12.25
CA GLU A 208 -13.90 -9.39 11.33
C GLU A 208 -12.44 -9.88 11.22
N ALA A 209 -11.57 -9.50 12.14
CA ALA A 209 -10.12 -9.75 12.02
C ALA A 209 -9.78 -11.22 11.75
N GLU A 210 -10.43 -12.16 12.43
CA GLU A 210 -10.18 -13.60 12.22
C GLU A 210 -10.69 -14.07 10.85
N VAL A 211 -11.83 -13.59 10.39
CA VAL A 211 -12.37 -13.90 9.05
C VAL A 211 -11.42 -13.38 7.97
N ILE A 212 -10.89 -12.17 8.15
CA ILE A 212 -9.91 -11.57 7.23
C ILE A 212 -8.63 -12.41 7.20
N ARG A 213 -8.09 -12.81 8.36
CA ARG A 213 -6.91 -13.68 8.45
C ARG A 213 -7.09 -15.01 7.71
N VAL A 214 -8.23 -15.66 7.91
CA VAL A 214 -8.54 -16.92 7.21
C VAL A 214 -8.61 -16.72 5.69
N ARG A 215 -9.32 -15.69 5.23
CA ARG A 215 -9.48 -15.40 3.80
C ARG A 215 -8.17 -15.01 3.10
N THR A 216 -7.29 -14.33 3.81
CA THR A 216 -6.03 -13.84 3.23
C THR A 216 -4.84 -14.75 3.47
N ARG A 217 -5.02 -15.88 4.16
CA ARG A 217 -3.96 -16.84 4.52
C ARG A 217 -3.15 -17.29 3.31
N GLU A 218 -3.81 -17.67 2.22
CA GLU A 218 -3.12 -18.16 1.03
C GLU A 218 -2.34 -17.05 0.32
N LEU A 219 -2.91 -15.85 0.24
CA LEU A 219 -2.20 -14.68 -0.29
C LEU A 219 -0.96 -14.38 0.56
N MET A 220 -1.09 -14.42 1.90
CA MET A 220 0.04 -14.20 2.81
C MET A 220 1.13 -15.26 2.63
N ARG A 221 0.77 -16.54 2.52
CA ARG A 221 1.73 -17.62 2.30
C ARG A 221 2.56 -17.40 1.04
N ARG A 222 1.92 -17.03 -0.07
CA ARG A 222 2.61 -16.71 -1.34
C ARG A 222 3.41 -15.41 -1.23
N THR A 223 2.92 -14.44 -0.51
CA THR A 223 3.61 -13.17 -0.28
C THR A 223 4.88 -13.38 0.56
N ALA A 224 4.84 -14.23 1.60
CA ALA A 224 5.99 -14.53 2.44
C ALA A 224 7.19 -15.07 1.64
N GLU A 225 6.95 -15.87 0.60
CA GLU A 225 8.00 -16.34 -0.31
C GLU A 225 8.68 -15.18 -1.06
N ALA A 226 7.89 -14.24 -1.57
CA ALA A 226 8.41 -13.04 -2.25
C ALA A 226 9.16 -12.10 -1.27
N LEU A 227 8.64 -11.94 -0.05
CA LEU A 227 9.27 -11.13 1.00
C LEU A 227 10.63 -11.67 1.41
N LYS A 228 10.79 -13.00 1.53
CA LYS A 228 12.10 -13.65 1.78
C LYS A 228 13.10 -13.35 0.68
N GLN A 229 12.68 -13.44 -0.59
CA GLN A 229 13.55 -13.13 -1.74
C GLN A 229 13.97 -11.66 -1.78
N MET A 230 13.10 -10.74 -1.35
CA MET A 230 13.39 -9.31 -1.25
C MET A 230 14.14 -8.92 0.03
N ARG A 231 14.38 -9.86 0.96
CA ARG A 231 14.95 -9.60 2.28
C ARG A 231 14.16 -8.56 3.09
N LYS A 232 12.85 -8.62 3.01
CA LYS A 232 11.94 -7.68 3.70
C LYS A 232 12.13 -7.66 5.22
N ALA A 233 12.51 -8.80 5.83
CA ALA A 233 12.81 -8.90 7.25
C ALA A 233 13.99 -8.02 7.73
N HIS A 234 14.75 -7.43 6.80
CA HIS A 234 15.82 -6.48 7.11
C HIS A 234 15.36 -5.01 7.07
N GLU A 235 14.08 -4.75 6.90
CA GLU A 235 13.50 -3.42 7.15
C GLU A 235 13.44 -3.18 8.65
N TYR A 236 14.22 -2.23 9.12
CA TYR A 236 14.17 -1.75 10.49
C TYR A 236 14.87 -0.39 10.58
N GLU A 237 14.59 0.36 11.62
CA GLU A 237 15.35 1.56 11.94
C GLU A 237 16.78 1.14 12.28
N VAL A 238 17.73 1.61 11.49
CA VAL A 238 19.17 1.39 11.73
C VAL A 238 19.79 2.71 12.14
N PRO A 239 20.55 2.75 13.24
CA PRO A 239 21.37 3.91 13.54
C PRO A 239 22.29 4.21 12.37
N LEU A 240 22.38 5.45 11.93
CA LEU A 240 23.27 5.84 10.84
C LEU A 240 24.72 5.51 11.20
N MET A 241 25.40 4.86 10.26
CA MET A 241 26.86 4.66 10.37
C MET A 241 27.67 5.93 10.07
N TYR A 242 26.97 7.01 9.68
CA TYR A 242 27.58 8.29 9.31
C TYR A 242 26.82 9.42 10.03
N THR A 243 27.21 9.73 11.23
CA THR A 243 26.97 10.99 11.91
C THR A 243 28.29 11.76 12.04
#